data_1ee0a798b52606747a7bc3d73ac9f1c4
#
_entry.id   1ee0a798b52606747a7bc3d73ac9f1c4
#
_cell.length_a   1.000
_cell.length_b   1.000
_cell.length_c   1.000
_cell.angle_alpha   90.00
_cell.angle_beta   90.00
_cell.angle_gamma   90.00
#
_symmetry.space_group_name_H-M   'P 1'
#
loop_
_entity.id
_entity.type
_entity.pdbx_description
1 polymer ?
#
loop_
_entity_poly.entity_id
_entity_poly.type
_entity_poly.pdbx_seq_one_letter_code
_entity_poly.pdbx_strand_id
1 'polypeptide(L)'
;MVEIIYPTEKPTVGEAATLDVLAGRYQAATGPGMLFMAKLGDHADSLAEYIPKGAQEGLHVATEKALQVAIRAADLSHKVLPSENARLTRLVAAAMGAAGGIGGVGTALAELPLTTTLFLRSIQAAAKDEGFDPKAQSVRFDSVRIFASNGPLNSEETDLAFMAARMAVGGPTLQALATAVAPRLALVFGKKVAAQAVPILGAAAGASINTIYANYYREMAHVHFGLRRLAIETDQPIALLTQKLQDRVS
;
A
#
# COMPACT_ATOMS: atom_id res chain seq x y z
N MET A 1 -7.96 -0.56 -23.55
CA MET A 1 -9.28 -1.11 -23.16
C MET A 1 -9.13 -1.71 -21.78
N VAL A 2 -9.88 -1.24 -20.81
CA VAL A 2 -9.81 -1.77 -19.44
C VAL A 2 -10.73 -2.99 -19.41
N GLU A 3 -10.16 -4.17 -19.28
CA GLU A 3 -10.94 -5.40 -19.15
C GLU A 3 -11.49 -5.46 -17.71
N ILE A 4 -12.77 -5.10 -17.58
CA ILE A 4 -13.49 -5.12 -16.31
C ILE A 4 -14.22 -6.46 -16.27
N ILE A 5 -13.85 -7.32 -15.34
CA ILE A 5 -14.60 -8.54 -15.07
C ILE A 5 -15.62 -8.17 -13.99
N TYR A 6 -16.86 -7.92 -14.40
CA TYR A 6 -17.94 -7.74 -13.43
C TYR A 6 -18.22 -9.08 -12.72
N PRO A 7 -18.20 -9.11 -11.38
CA PRO A 7 -18.77 -10.26 -10.68
C PRO A 7 -20.26 -10.33 -11.02
N THR A 8 -20.72 -11.47 -11.43
CA THR A 8 -22.04 -11.69 -12.03
C THR A 8 -23.24 -11.43 -11.12
N GLU A 9 -23.04 -11.10 -9.84
CA GLU A 9 -24.12 -10.78 -8.89
C GLU A 9 -23.59 -10.00 -7.68
N LYS A 10 -23.36 -8.68 -7.82
CA LYS A 10 -23.44 -7.81 -6.63
C LYS A 10 -24.72 -6.99 -6.75
N PRO A 11 -25.52 -6.89 -5.66
CA PRO A 11 -26.68 -6.00 -5.65
C PRO A 11 -26.18 -4.58 -5.96
N THR A 12 -26.93 -3.86 -6.79
CA THR A 12 -26.74 -2.44 -7.07
C THR A 12 -26.96 -1.65 -5.78
N VAL A 13 -25.93 -1.55 -4.97
CA VAL A 13 -25.92 -0.68 -3.80
C VAL A 13 -25.89 0.74 -4.33
N GLY A 14 -26.85 1.58 -3.95
CA GLY A 14 -26.91 2.97 -4.42
C GLY A 14 -25.61 3.72 -4.14
N GLU A 15 -25.29 4.77 -4.92
CA GLU A 15 -24.07 5.58 -4.82
C GLU A 15 -23.76 5.97 -3.37
N ALA A 16 -24.78 6.50 -2.63
CA ALA A 16 -24.60 6.94 -1.25
C ALA A 16 -24.14 5.81 -0.33
N ALA A 17 -24.78 4.64 -0.40
CA ALA A 17 -24.41 3.49 0.43
C ALA A 17 -23.05 2.91 0.06
N THR A 18 -22.67 2.96 -1.23
CA THR A 18 -21.30 2.57 -1.65
C THR A 18 -20.27 3.53 -1.07
N LEU A 19 -20.52 4.84 -1.14
CA LEU A 19 -19.62 5.84 -0.56
C LEU A 19 -19.51 5.71 0.96
N ASP A 20 -20.59 5.34 1.67
CA ASP A 20 -20.55 5.10 3.11
C ASP A 20 -19.69 3.86 3.46
N VAL A 21 -19.77 2.79 2.66
CA VAL A 21 -18.88 1.62 2.80
C VAL A 21 -17.42 2.02 2.56
N LEU A 22 -17.15 2.81 1.52
CA LEU A 22 -15.79 3.27 1.21
C LEU A 22 -15.25 4.23 2.30
N ALA A 23 -16.10 5.06 2.89
CA ALA A 23 -15.75 5.91 4.03
C ALA A 23 -15.34 5.07 5.25
N GLY A 24 -16.10 4.02 5.57
CA GLY A 24 -15.74 3.08 6.63
C GLY A 24 -14.40 2.37 6.38
N ARG A 25 -14.11 2.00 5.13
CA ARG A 25 -12.80 1.42 4.75
C ARG A 25 -11.67 2.43 4.89
N TYR A 26 -11.88 3.68 4.47
CA TYR A 26 -10.89 4.74 4.63
C TYR A 26 -10.58 4.99 6.11
N GLN A 27 -11.61 5.06 6.97
CA GLN A 27 -11.44 5.19 8.42
C GLN A 27 -10.72 3.97 9.03
N ALA A 28 -10.98 2.76 8.54
CA ALA A 28 -10.26 1.56 8.96
C ALA A 28 -8.79 1.59 8.52
N ALA A 29 -8.50 2.15 7.34
CA ALA A 29 -7.14 2.35 6.87
C ALA A 29 -6.39 3.39 7.74
N THR A 30 -7.01 4.52 8.06
CA THR A 30 -6.40 5.66 8.76
C THR A 30 -6.59 5.63 10.29
N GLY A 31 -7.06 4.53 10.85
CA GLY A 31 -7.40 4.37 12.26
C GLY A 31 -6.20 4.31 13.22
N PRO A 32 -6.39 3.75 14.44
CA PRO A 32 -5.38 3.82 15.52
C PRO A 32 -3.99 3.31 15.15
N GLY A 33 -3.90 2.32 14.27
CA GLY A 33 -2.61 1.81 13.76
C GLY A 33 -1.81 2.89 13.04
N MET A 34 -2.52 3.73 12.26
CA MET A 34 -1.93 4.85 11.55
C MET A 34 -1.46 5.96 12.47
N LEU A 35 -2.26 6.30 13.49
CA LEU A 35 -1.86 7.26 14.52
C LEU A 35 -0.62 6.80 15.27
N PHE A 36 -0.51 5.49 15.54
CA PHE A 36 0.72 4.90 16.10
C PHE A 36 1.91 5.10 15.15
N MET A 37 1.72 4.86 13.85
CA MET A 37 2.77 5.04 12.84
C MET A 37 3.17 6.51 12.67
N ALA A 38 2.23 7.45 12.72
CA ALA A 38 2.53 8.88 12.71
C ALA A 38 3.42 9.28 13.88
N LYS A 39 3.05 8.88 15.10
CA LYS A 39 3.88 9.11 16.30
C LYS A 39 5.27 8.47 16.21
N LEU A 40 5.37 7.27 15.62
CA LEU A 40 6.65 6.64 15.36
C LEU A 40 7.45 7.43 14.31
N GLY A 41 6.78 8.01 13.34
CA GLY A 41 7.35 8.89 12.31
C GLY A 41 7.95 10.16 12.87
N ASP A 42 7.30 10.77 13.85
CA ASP A 42 7.79 12.00 14.52
C ASP A 42 9.14 11.78 15.25
N HIS A 43 9.43 10.54 15.64
CA HIS A 43 10.70 10.14 16.25
C HIS A 43 11.69 9.51 15.25
N ALA A 44 11.34 9.45 13.99
CA ALA A 44 12.14 8.73 13.00
C ALA A 44 13.51 9.38 12.74
N ASP A 45 13.64 10.69 12.89
CA ASP A 45 14.91 11.39 12.71
C ASP A 45 15.92 10.97 13.78
N SER A 46 15.49 10.83 15.04
CA SER A 46 16.32 10.28 16.10
C SER A 46 16.62 8.79 15.92
N LEU A 47 15.71 8.03 15.32
CA LEU A 47 15.93 6.61 15.02
C LEU A 47 16.84 6.42 13.79
N ALA A 48 16.91 7.39 12.88
CA ALA A 48 17.78 7.33 11.70
C ALA A 48 19.28 7.28 12.06
N GLU A 49 19.66 7.78 13.24
CA GLU A 49 21.03 7.69 13.76
C GLU A 49 21.50 6.24 14.01
N TYR A 50 20.54 5.32 14.22
CA TYR A 50 20.84 3.89 14.39
C TYR A 50 21.06 3.16 13.06
N ILE A 51 20.79 3.80 11.92
CA ILE A 51 21.04 3.22 10.59
C ILE A 51 22.48 3.53 10.18
N PRO A 52 23.35 2.53 9.95
CA PRO A 52 24.69 2.77 9.44
C PRO A 52 24.69 3.59 8.14
N LYS A 53 25.60 4.54 7.99
CA LYS A 53 25.67 5.43 6.80
C LYS A 53 25.66 4.65 5.48
N GLY A 54 26.40 3.56 5.37
CA GLY A 54 26.39 2.71 4.17
C GLY A 54 25.03 2.06 3.88
N ALA A 55 24.22 1.80 4.91
CA ALA A 55 22.86 1.29 4.72
C ALA A 55 21.89 2.42 4.29
N GLN A 56 22.10 3.64 4.75
CA GLN A 56 21.33 4.82 4.30
C GLN A 56 21.57 5.10 2.81
N GLU A 57 22.83 5.09 2.37
CA GLU A 57 23.19 5.29 0.97
C GLU A 57 22.63 4.18 0.06
N GLY A 58 22.66 2.92 0.53
CA GLY A 58 22.13 1.77 -0.21
C GLY A 58 20.61 1.67 -0.23
N LEU A 59 19.89 2.39 0.65
CA LEU A 59 18.45 2.23 0.84
C LEU A 59 17.65 2.57 -0.40
N HIS A 60 18.01 3.62 -1.13
CA HIS A 60 17.35 4.01 -2.37
C HIS A 60 17.48 2.92 -3.44
N VAL A 61 18.69 2.43 -3.67
CA VAL A 61 18.96 1.35 -4.64
C VAL A 61 18.28 0.05 -4.21
N ALA A 62 18.32 -0.27 -2.92
CA ALA A 62 17.65 -1.45 -2.38
C ALA A 62 16.13 -1.36 -2.55
N THR A 63 15.53 -0.18 -2.34
CA THR A 63 14.09 0.06 -2.52
C THR A 63 13.69 -0.07 -3.98
N GLU A 64 14.43 0.50 -4.91
CA GLU A 64 14.14 0.37 -6.34
C GLU A 64 14.21 -1.09 -6.80
N LYS A 65 15.26 -1.81 -6.42
CA LYS A 65 15.40 -3.24 -6.71
C LYS A 65 14.29 -4.06 -6.07
N ALA A 66 13.94 -3.77 -4.81
CA ALA A 66 12.86 -4.45 -4.11
C ALA A 66 11.53 -4.26 -4.84
N LEU A 67 11.22 -3.04 -5.29
CA LEU A 67 10.00 -2.75 -6.03
C LEU A 67 9.97 -3.46 -7.40
N GLN A 68 11.07 -3.45 -8.14
CA GLN A 68 11.18 -4.16 -9.42
C GLN A 68 10.98 -5.67 -9.28
N VAL A 69 11.60 -6.28 -8.26
CA VAL A 69 11.44 -7.70 -7.95
C VAL A 69 9.99 -7.98 -7.53
N ALA A 70 9.42 -7.14 -6.67
CA ALA A 70 8.08 -7.31 -6.16
C ALA A 70 7.00 -7.21 -7.24
N ILE A 71 7.13 -6.28 -8.18
CA ILE A 71 6.22 -6.15 -9.34
C ILE A 71 6.22 -7.44 -10.17
N ARG A 72 7.41 -7.99 -10.47
CA ARG A 72 7.53 -9.26 -11.21
C ARG A 72 7.00 -10.45 -10.41
N ALA A 73 7.33 -10.52 -9.12
CA ALA A 73 6.89 -11.60 -8.24
C ALA A 73 5.38 -11.58 -7.99
N ALA A 74 4.77 -10.41 -7.86
CA ALA A 74 3.33 -10.27 -7.71
C ALA A 74 2.59 -10.86 -8.92
N ASP A 75 3.08 -10.62 -10.14
CA ASP A 75 2.50 -11.18 -11.36
C ASP A 75 2.60 -12.72 -11.44
N LEU A 76 3.72 -13.28 -10.99
CA LEU A 76 3.97 -14.73 -11.03
C LEU A 76 3.24 -15.48 -9.91
N SER A 77 3.09 -14.87 -8.76
CA SER A 77 2.63 -15.52 -7.52
C SER A 77 1.12 -15.72 -7.45
N HIS A 78 0.33 -15.15 -8.36
CA HIS A 78 -1.11 -15.45 -8.47
C HIS A 78 -1.43 -16.94 -8.66
N LYS A 79 -0.42 -17.73 -9.09
CA LYS A 79 -0.55 -19.18 -9.29
C LYS A 79 -0.22 -20.02 -8.04
N VAL A 80 0.47 -19.45 -7.04
CA VAL A 80 1.15 -20.23 -6.00
C VAL A 80 0.57 -20.03 -4.59
N LEU A 81 -0.01 -18.88 -4.29
CA LEU A 81 -0.54 -18.58 -2.97
C LEU A 81 -1.98 -18.05 -3.06
N PRO A 82 -2.95 -18.67 -2.41
CA PRO A 82 -4.30 -18.12 -2.31
C PRO A 82 -4.24 -16.84 -1.46
N SER A 83 -4.25 -15.68 -2.12
CA SER A 83 -4.11 -14.36 -1.47
C SER A 83 -5.44 -13.76 -0.99
N GLU A 84 -6.53 -14.52 -1.07
CA GLU A 84 -7.88 -14.03 -0.78
C GLU A 84 -8.17 -13.92 0.72
N ASN A 85 -7.31 -14.48 1.59
CA ASN A 85 -7.52 -14.45 3.03
C ASN A 85 -6.75 -13.30 3.69
N ALA A 86 -7.46 -12.20 4.02
CA ALA A 86 -6.89 -11.04 4.70
C ALA A 86 -6.22 -11.39 6.05
N ARG A 87 -6.70 -12.42 6.76
CA ARG A 87 -6.08 -12.86 8.03
C ARG A 87 -4.74 -13.51 7.78
N LEU A 88 -4.65 -14.37 6.76
CA LEU A 88 -3.39 -15.02 6.40
C LEU A 88 -2.35 -13.99 5.92
N THR A 89 -2.75 -13.03 5.10
CA THR A 89 -1.86 -11.93 4.66
C THR A 89 -1.29 -11.16 5.84
N ARG A 90 -2.12 -10.82 6.83
CA ARG A 90 -1.67 -10.11 8.04
C ARG A 90 -0.74 -10.98 8.90
N LEU A 91 -1.02 -12.26 9.06
CA LEU A 91 -0.15 -13.18 9.80
C LEU A 91 1.22 -13.33 9.14
N VAL A 92 1.25 -13.48 7.80
CA VAL A 92 2.50 -13.53 7.05
C VAL A 92 3.26 -12.22 7.17
N ALA A 93 2.58 -11.07 7.05
CA ALA A 93 3.20 -9.75 7.23
C ALA A 93 3.81 -9.58 8.63
N ALA A 94 3.08 -10.01 9.67
CA ALA A 94 3.57 -9.98 11.05
C ALA A 94 4.81 -10.86 11.24
N ALA A 95 4.77 -12.11 10.74
CA ALA A 95 5.88 -13.03 10.84
C ALA A 95 7.15 -12.51 10.12
N MET A 96 6.96 -11.92 8.93
CA MET A 96 8.05 -11.31 8.17
C MET A 96 8.65 -10.11 8.92
N GLY A 97 7.79 -9.21 9.43
CA GLY A 97 8.24 -8.06 10.20
C GLY A 97 8.96 -8.44 11.49
N ALA A 98 8.51 -9.50 12.18
CA ALA A 98 9.20 -10.05 13.33
C ALA A 98 10.59 -10.58 12.95
N ALA A 99 10.70 -11.36 11.88
CA ALA A 99 11.95 -11.90 11.39
C ALA A 99 12.94 -10.79 10.98
N GLY A 100 12.45 -9.76 10.28
CA GLY A 100 13.26 -8.58 9.91
C GLY A 100 13.76 -7.82 11.13
N GLY A 101 12.90 -7.65 12.15
CA GLY A 101 13.24 -6.93 13.39
C GLY A 101 14.22 -7.65 14.32
N ILE A 102 14.30 -8.99 14.29
CA ILE A 102 15.25 -9.75 15.13
C ILE A 102 16.69 -9.52 14.71
N GLY A 103 16.95 -9.47 13.40
CA GLY A 103 18.33 -9.37 12.86
C GLY A 103 18.79 -7.94 12.60
N GLY A 104 18.02 -6.93 12.99
CA GLY A 104 18.36 -5.52 12.83
C GLY A 104 18.32 -5.04 11.38
N VAL A 105 19.12 -3.99 11.08
CA VAL A 105 19.10 -3.28 9.80
C VAL A 105 19.33 -4.21 8.59
N GLY A 106 20.27 -5.16 8.71
CA GLY A 106 20.60 -6.08 7.59
C GLY A 106 19.44 -6.96 7.20
N THR A 107 18.75 -7.57 8.16
CA THR A 107 17.58 -8.42 7.89
C THR A 107 16.37 -7.58 7.48
N ALA A 108 16.20 -6.38 8.03
CA ALA A 108 15.16 -5.45 7.63
C ALA A 108 15.28 -5.05 6.15
N LEU A 109 16.50 -4.79 5.65
CA LEU A 109 16.73 -4.51 4.23
C LEU A 109 16.49 -5.73 3.34
N ALA A 110 16.94 -6.92 3.78
CA ALA A 110 16.75 -8.16 3.03
C ALA A 110 15.27 -8.58 2.91
N GLU A 111 14.44 -8.18 3.88
CA GLU A 111 13.00 -8.46 3.88
C GLU A 111 12.22 -7.58 2.89
N LEU A 112 12.74 -6.39 2.48
CA LEU A 112 12.01 -5.41 1.67
C LEU A 112 11.37 -5.98 0.39
N PRO A 113 12.06 -6.78 -0.45
CA PRO A 113 11.45 -7.33 -1.65
C PRO A 113 10.24 -8.21 -1.36
N LEU A 114 10.33 -8.99 -0.29
CA LEU A 114 9.29 -9.94 0.09
C LEU A 114 8.06 -9.21 0.67
N THR A 115 8.29 -8.26 1.56
CA THR A 115 7.22 -7.42 2.15
C THR A 115 6.54 -6.57 1.08
N THR A 116 7.30 -5.97 0.17
CA THR A 116 6.77 -5.21 -0.97
C THR A 116 5.91 -6.08 -1.87
N THR A 117 6.36 -7.32 -2.16
CA THR A 117 5.57 -8.29 -2.93
C THR A 117 4.25 -8.61 -2.24
N LEU A 118 4.28 -8.81 -0.92
CA LEU A 118 3.07 -9.09 -0.13
C LEU A 118 2.07 -7.94 -0.19
N PHE A 119 2.53 -6.70 -0.06
CA PHE A 119 1.66 -5.52 -0.11
C PHE A 119 1.08 -5.31 -1.51
N LEU A 120 1.87 -5.42 -2.58
CA LEU A 120 1.35 -5.32 -3.95
C LEU A 120 0.31 -6.41 -4.25
N ARG A 121 0.53 -7.63 -3.76
CA ARG A 121 -0.48 -8.70 -3.89
C ARG A 121 -1.75 -8.39 -3.12
N SER A 122 -1.65 -7.81 -1.93
CA SER A 122 -2.81 -7.41 -1.15
C SER A 122 -3.63 -6.34 -1.88
N ILE A 123 -2.96 -5.38 -2.53
CA ILE A 123 -3.58 -4.36 -3.38
C ILE A 123 -4.27 -5.00 -4.59
N GLN A 124 -3.60 -5.92 -5.28
CA GLN A 124 -4.15 -6.62 -6.44
C GLN A 124 -5.34 -7.53 -6.06
N ALA A 125 -5.31 -8.14 -4.87
CA ALA A 125 -6.45 -8.90 -4.35
C ALA A 125 -7.66 -8.00 -4.12
N ALA A 126 -7.47 -6.82 -3.53
CA ALA A 126 -8.55 -5.84 -3.38
C ALA A 126 -9.10 -5.37 -4.74
N ALA A 127 -8.25 -5.19 -5.76
CA ALA A 127 -8.70 -4.88 -7.12
C ALA A 127 -9.63 -5.99 -7.67
N LYS A 128 -9.25 -7.26 -7.46
CA LYS A 128 -10.06 -8.41 -7.85
C LYS A 128 -11.40 -8.45 -7.12
N ASP A 129 -11.40 -8.20 -5.81
CA ASP A 129 -12.61 -8.12 -5.00
C ASP A 129 -13.56 -7.01 -5.49
N GLU A 130 -13.01 -5.92 -6.06
CA GLU A 130 -13.76 -4.82 -6.66
C GLU A 130 -14.10 -5.06 -8.15
N GLY A 131 -13.80 -6.23 -8.71
CA GLY A 131 -14.21 -6.64 -10.05
C GLY A 131 -13.23 -6.27 -11.16
N PHE A 132 -11.98 -5.96 -10.85
CA PHE A 132 -10.93 -5.68 -11.84
C PHE A 132 -10.01 -6.86 -12.05
N ASP A 133 -9.51 -7.04 -13.29
CA ASP A 133 -8.46 -8.04 -13.55
C ASP A 133 -7.12 -7.57 -12.98
N PRO A 134 -6.53 -8.28 -11.99
CA PRO A 134 -5.24 -7.92 -11.42
C PRO A 134 -4.09 -7.93 -12.44
N LYS A 135 -4.24 -8.62 -13.57
CA LYS A 135 -3.23 -8.69 -14.63
C LYS A 135 -3.33 -7.53 -15.62
N ALA A 136 -4.46 -6.81 -15.63
CA ALA A 136 -4.64 -5.66 -16.50
C ALA A 136 -3.56 -4.61 -16.23
N GLN A 137 -2.97 -4.06 -17.29
CA GLN A 137 -1.90 -3.07 -17.17
C GLN A 137 -2.33 -1.89 -16.31
N SER A 138 -3.55 -1.40 -16.47
CA SER A 138 -4.10 -0.29 -15.67
C SER A 138 -4.15 -0.62 -14.18
N VAL A 139 -4.54 -1.85 -13.80
CA VAL A 139 -4.60 -2.30 -12.39
C VAL A 139 -3.19 -2.41 -11.80
N ARG A 140 -2.23 -2.90 -12.58
CA ARG A 140 -0.82 -2.97 -12.15
C ARG A 140 -0.24 -1.58 -11.92
N PHE A 141 -0.56 -0.61 -12.78
CA PHE A 141 -0.20 0.79 -12.58
C PHE A 141 -0.83 1.37 -11.31
N ASP A 142 -2.12 1.18 -11.14
CA ASP A 142 -2.82 1.66 -9.96
C ASP A 142 -2.29 1.01 -8.69
N SER A 143 -1.93 -0.28 -8.74
CA SER A 143 -1.32 -0.98 -7.60
C SER A 143 0.00 -0.35 -7.16
N VAL A 144 0.87 0.01 -8.09
CA VAL A 144 2.14 0.70 -7.77
C VAL A 144 1.87 2.12 -7.28
N ARG A 145 0.87 2.81 -7.81
CA ARG A 145 0.47 4.16 -7.36
C ARG A 145 -0.08 4.14 -5.93
N ILE A 146 -0.97 3.20 -5.62
CA ILE A 146 -1.49 3.01 -4.26
C ILE A 146 -0.36 2.70 -3.29
N PHE A 147 0.57 1.83 -3.70
CA PHE A 147 1.73 1.49 -2.88
C PHE A 147 2.66 2.69 -2.65
N ALA A 148 2.78 3.58 -3.63
CA ALA A 148 3.58 4.80 -3.55
C ALA A 148 2.82 6.00 -2.96
N SER A 149 1.51 5.90 -2.75
CA SER A 149 0.75 6.92 -2.02
C SER A 149 1.28 7.03 -0.59
N ASN A 150 1.11 8.19 0.02
CA ASN A 150 1.64 8.44 1.36
C ASN A 150 1.19 7.35 2.30
N GLY A 151 2.12 6.44 2.61
CA GLY A 151 1.91 5.54 3.72
C GLY A 151 1.69 6.35 5.00
N PRO A 152 1.37 5.65 6.08
CA PRO A 152 0.92 6.20 7.37
C PRO A 152 1.78 7.30 8.01
N LEU A 153 2.86 7.70 7.41
CA LEU A 153 3.85 8.57 8.02
C LEU A 153 3.80 10.04 7.55
N ASN A 154 2.93 10.39 6.61
CA ASN A 154 2.79 11.78 6.13
C ASN A 154 1.33 12.24 6.23
N SER A 155 1.04 13.02 7.25
CA SER A 155 -0.29 13.58 7.54
C SER A 155 -0.67 14.82 6.69
N GLU A 156 0.21 15.33 5.81
CA GLU A 156 0.04 16.65 5.21
C GLU A 156 -0.67 16.66 3.85
N GLU A 157 -0.79 15.54 3.14
CA GLU A 157 -1.62 15.45 1.93
C GLU A 157 -2.68 14.39 2.13
N THR A 158 -3.93 14.75 1.98
CA THR A 158 -5.05 13.80 2.00
C THR A 158 -4.76 12.72 0.94
N ASP A 159 -4.51 11.49 1.37
CA ASP A 159 -4.18 10.35 0.48
C ASP A 159 -5.16 10.24 -0.70
N LEU A 160 -6.44 10.59 -0.48
CA LEU A 160 -7.48 10.62 -1.51
C LEU A 160 -7.24 11.68 -2.58
N ALA A 161 -6.83 12.91 -2.22
CA ALA A 161 -6.53 13.97 -3.19
C ALA A 161 -5.31 13.60 -4.05
N PHE A 162 -4.29 12.99 -3.43
CA PHE A 162 -3.12 12.48 -4.13
C PHE A 162 -3.48 11.34 -5.11
N MET A 163 -4.35 10.44 -4.69
CA MET A 163 -4.84 9.35 -5.55
C MET A 163 -5.65 9.90 -6.73
N ALA A 164 -6.56 10.83 -6.50
CA ALA A 164 -7.37 11.46 -7.54
C ALA A 164 -6.52 12.24 -8.56
N ALA A 165 -5.56 13.05 -8.10
CA ALA A 165 -4.70 13.83 -8.98
C ALA A 165 -3.84 12.94 -9.90
N ARG A 166 -3.44 11.75 -9.45
CA ARG A 166 -2.61 10.83 -10.23
C ARG A 166 -3.39 9.92 -11.18
N MET A 167 -4.69 9.76 -11.00
CA MET A 167 -5.54 9.03 -11.94
C MET A 167 -5.69 9.75 -13.29
N ALA A 168 -5.48 11.06 -13.33
CA ALA A 168 -5.62 11.90 -14.53
C ALA A 168 -4.42 11.86 -15.50
N VAL A 169 -3.27 11.29 -15.10
CA VAL A 169 -2.04 11.33 -15.94
C VAL A 169 -1.89 10.03 -16.71
N GLY A 170 -2.00 10.09 -18.02
CA GLY A 170 -1.66 9.02 -18.97
C GLY A 170 -0.20 8.56 -18.78
N GLY A 171 0.02 7.25 -18.60
CA GLY A 171 1.18 6.79 -17.88
C GLY A 171 2.43 6.43 -18.65
N PRO A 172 3.59 6.64 -18.04
CA PRO A 172 4.85 6.03 -18.41
C PRO A 172 4.80 4.50 -18.28
N THR A 173 5.86 3.79 -18.70
CA THR A 173 5.95 2.35 -18.47
C THR A 173 5.94 2.01 -16.97
N LEU A 174 5.49 0.80 -16.59
CA LEU A 174 5.47 0.37 -15.19
C LEU A 174 6.87 0.47 -14.53
N GLN A 175 7.92 0.23 -15.32
CA GLN A 175 9.31 0.40 -14.90
C GLN A 175 9.64 1.87 -14.59
N ALA A 176 9.25 2.80 -15.48
CA ALA A 176 9.48 4.23 -15.25
C ALA A 176 8.70 4.74 -14.02
N LEU A 177 7.49 4.22 -13.81
CA LEU A 177 6.74 4.52 -12.59
C LEU A 177 7.45 4.00 -11.34
N ALA A 178 7.97 2.76 -11.38
CA ALA A 178 8.71 2.18 -10.26
C ALA A 178 9.94 3.03 -9.89
N THR A 179 10.72 3.45 -10.87
CA THR A 179 11.89 4.33 -10.65
C THR A 179 11.47 5.69 -10.09
N ALA A 180 10.38 6.27 -10.60
CA ALA A 180 9.88 7.58 -10.14
C ALA A 180 9.36 7.57 -8.69
N VAL A 181 8.83 6.43 -8.21
CA VAL A 181 8.29 6.32 -6.85
C VAL A 181 9.32 5.79 -5.83
N ALA A 182 10.42 5.19 -6.30
CA ALA A 182 11.45 4.61 -5.44
C ALA A 182 12.03 5.58 -4.39
N PRO A 183 12.35 6.87 -4.69
CA PRO A 183 12.84 7.81 -3.70
C PRO A 183 11.87 8.01 -2.52
N ARG A 184 10.59 8.11 -2.81
CA ARG A 184 9.55 8.29 -1.80
C ARG A 184 9.40 7.05 -0.91
N LEU A 185 9.37 5.88 -1.52
CA LEU A 185 9.32 4.61 -0.79
C LEU A 185 10.59 4.38 0.04
N ALA A 186 11.74 4.85 -0.41
CA ALA A 186 12.98 4.80 0.36
C ALA A 186 12.87 5.57 1.69
N LEU A 187 12.19 6.72 1.71
CA LEU A 187 11.93 7.45 2.96
C LEU A 187 11.01 6.65 3.90
N VAL A 188 9.94 6.05 3.37
CA VAL A 188 9.01 5.21 4.15
C VAL A 188 9.73 3.99 4.71
N PHE A 189 10.49 3.30 3.87
CA PHE A 189 11.26 2.12 4.29
C PHE A 189 12.42 2.49 5.22
N GLY A 190 13.03 3.65 5.06
CA GLY A 190 14.04 4.18 5.98
C GLY A 190 13.50 4.29 7.40
N LYS A 191 12.33 4.89 7.57
CA LYS A 191 11.65 4.98 8.86
C LYS A 191 11.32 3.60 9.44
N LYS A 192 10.85 2.66 8.61
CA LYS A 192 10.61 1.27 9.00
C LYS A 192 11.90 0.57 9.48
N VAL A 193 12.97 0.67 8.68
CA VAL A 193 14.28 0.08 9.01
C VAL A 193 14.85 0.69 10.28
N ALA A 194 14.72 2.00 10.47
CA ALA A 194 15.15 2.69 11.69
C ALA A 194 14.40 2.16 12.93
N ALA A 195 13.08 1.99 12.84
CA ALA A 195 12.28 1.43 13.92
C ALA A 195 12.66 -0.03 14.26
N GLN A 196 13.08 -0.81 13.28
CA GLN A 196 13.54 -2.20 13.45
C GLN A 196 15.00 -2.31 13.91
N ALA A 197 15.79 -1.24 13.81
CA ALA A 197 17.18 -1.23 14.21
C ALA A 197 17.38 -1.31 15.74
N VAL A 198 16.35 -0.99 16.53
CA VAL A 198 16.41 -1.04 18.00
C VAL A 198 16.30 -2.50 18.48
N PRO A 199 17.34 -3.08 19.08
CA PRO A 199 17.29 -4.46 19.59
C PRO A 199 16.16 -4.66 20.59
N ILE A 200 15.62 -5.88 20.69
CA ILE A 200 14.54 -6.28 21.61
C ILE A 200 13.15 -5.74 21.23
N LEU A 201 13.02 -4.48 20.84
CA LEU A 201 11.77 -3.92 20.34
C LEU A 201 11.55 -4.21 18.85
N GLY A 202 12.62 -4.54 18.11
CA GLY A 202 12.60 -4.66 16.65
C GLY A 202 11.64 -5.72 16.14
N ALA A 203 11.56 -6.90 16.79
CA ALA A 203 10.66 -7.97 16.34
C ALA A 203 9.18 -7.60 16.52
N ALA A 204 8.81 -7.09 17.71
CA ALA A 204 7.45 -6.66 18.01
C ALA A 204 7.06 -5.43 17.18
N ALA A 205 7.96 -4.46 17.05
CA ALA A 205 7.78 -3.29 16.22
C ALA A 205 7.63 -3.69 14.73
N GLY A 206 8.50 -4.54 14.21
CA GLY A 206 8.46 -5.02 12.83
C GLY A 206 7.17 -5.76 12.51
N ALA A 207 6.72 -6.66 13.39
CA ALA A 207 5.45 -7.36 13.23
C ALA A 207 4.26 -6.39 13.22
N SER A 208 4.24 -5.44 14.15
CA SER A 208 3.18 -4.43 14.24
C SER A 208 3.17 -3.52 13.02
N ILE A 209 4.31 -3.00 12.61
CA ILE A 209 4.49 -2.14 11.45
C ILE A 209 4.00 -2.84 10.18
N ASN A 210 4.45 -4.06 9.91
CA ASN A 210 4.04 -4.79 8.71
C ASN A 210 2.54 -5.11 8.71
N THR A 211 1.96 -5.41 9.87
CA THR A 211 0.51 -5.66 9.99
C THR A 211 -0.30 -4.40 9.70
N ILE A 212 0.12 -3.26 10.24
CA ILE A 212 -0.51 -1.95 10.02
C ILE A 212 -0.45 -1.59 8.53
N TYR A 213 0.73 -1.72 7.88
CA TYR A 213 0.87 -1.46 6.46
C TYR A 213 0.05 -2.41 5.59
N ALA A 214 0.02 -3.71 5.91
CA ALA A 214 -0.78 -4.67 5.17
C ALA A 214 -2.27 -4.32 5.22
N ASN A 215 -2.77 -3.89 6.39
CA ASN A 215 -4.15 -3.42 6.52
C ASN A 215 -4.38 -2.11 5.75
N TYR A 216 -3.50 -1.13 5.93
CA TYR A 216 -3.58 0.17 5.25
C TYR A 216 -3.67 -0.01 3.73
N TYR A 217 -2.71 -0.71 3.12
CA TYR A 217 -2.69 -0.87 1.67
C TYR A 217 -3.89 -1.65 1.14
N ARG A 218 -4.37 -2.65 1.88
CA ARG A 218 -5.57 -3.38 1.50
C ARG A 218 -6.81 -2.49 1.50
N GLU A 219 -7.05 -1.76 2.59
CA GLU A 219 -8.24 -0.91 2.72
C GLU A 219 -8.19 0.28 1.74
N MET A 220 -7.03 0.92 1.57
CA MET A 220 -6.84 1.99 0.58
C MET A 220 -7.02 1.49 -0.86
N ALA A 221 -6.63 0.25 -1.14
CA ALA A 221 -6.89 -0.37 -2.45
C ALA A 221 -8.40 -0.58 -2.69
N HIS A 222 -9.13 -1.05 -1.68
CA HIS A 222 -10.59 -1.13 -1.77
C HIS A 222 -11.24 0.24 -2.00
N VAL A 223 -10.76 1.29 -1.32
CA VAL A 223 -11.23 2.67 -1.54
C VAL A 223 -10.98 3.09 -2.98
N HIS A 224 -9.75 2.92 -3.47
CA HIS A 224 -9.37 3.31 -4.82
C HIS A 224 -10.17 2.57 -5.91
N PHE A 225 -10.17 1.25 -5.85
CA PHE A 225 -10.86 0.44 -6.87
C PHE A 225 -12.38 0.51 -6.73
N GLY A 226 -12.90 0.67 -5.50
CA GLY A 226 -14.32 0.91 -5.26
C GLY A 226 -14.80 2.24 -5.85
N LEU A 227 -14.03 3.34 -5.69
CA LEU A 227 -14.32 4.62 -6.34
C LEU A 227 -14.25 4.49 -7.87
N ARG A 228 -13.24 3.77 -8.39
CA ARG A 228 -13.10 3.54 -9.82
C ARG A 228 -14.26 2.74 -10.39
N ARG A 229 -14.72 1.69 -9.68
CA ARG A 229 -15.92 0.93 -10.06
C ARG A 229 -17.16 1.82 -10.03
N LEU A 230 -17.36 2.58 -8.95
CA LEU A 230 -18.51 3.48 -8.82
C LEU A 230 -18.53 4.53 -9.94
N ALA A 231 -17.37 5.08 -10.33
CA ALA A 231 -17.26 6.02 -11.43
C ALA A 231 -17.73 5.41 -12.77
N ILE A 232 -17.42 4.13 -13.01
CA ILE A 232 -17.85 3.40 -14.20
C ILE A 232 -19.35 3.10 -14.14
N GLU A 233 -19.86 2.65 -12.98
CA GLU A 233 -21.27 2.29 -12.81
C GLU A 233 -22.22 3.50 -12.89
N THR A 234 -21.75 4.68 -12.45
CA THR A 234 -22.56 5.92 -12.40
C THR A 234 -22.27 6.90 -13.53
N ASP A 235 -21.29 6.61 -14.38
CA ASP A 235 -20.77 7.51 -15.43
C ASP A 235 -20.40 8.90 -14.87
N GLN A 236 -19.84 8.93 -13.64
CA GLN A 236 -19.41 10.16 -12.98
C GLN A 236 -17.90 10.29 -12.96
N PRO A 237 -17.36 11.54 -13.01
CA PRO A 237 -15.93 11.77 -12.83
C PRO A 237 -15.46 11.27 -11.46
N ILE A 238 -14.36 10.50 -11.44
CA ILE A 238 -13.81 9.95 -10.19
C ILE A 238 -13.41 11.06 -9.20
N ALA A 239 -12.99 12.24 -9.70
CA ALA A 239 -12.68 13.39 -8.86
C ALA A 239 -13.89 13.87 -8.04
N LEU A 240 -15.09 13.87 -8.66
CA LEU A 240 -16.33 14.22 -7.97
C LEU A 240 -16.66 13.21 -6.87
N LEU A 241 -16.53 11.92 -7.16
CA LEU A 241 -16.79 10.85 -6.18
C LEU A 241 -15.76 10.88 -5.05
N THR A 242 -14.50 11.22 -5.36
CA THR A 242 -13.46 11.40 -4.35
C THR A 242 -13.81 12.56 -3.41
N GLN A 243 -14.27 13.70 -3.94
CA GLN A 243 -14.72 14.83 -3.12
C GLN A 243 -15.91 14.44 -2.23
N LYS A 244 -16.93 13.76 -2.80
CA LYS A 244 -18.06 13.24 -2.02
C LYS A 244 -17.64 12.28 -0.91
N LEU A 245 -16.58 11.50 -1.12
CA LEU A 245 -16.00 10.63 -0.10
C LEU A 245 -15.25 11.44 0.97
N GLN A 246 -14.46 12.46 0.56
CA GLN A 246 -13.78 13.36 1.50
C GLN A 246 -14.77 14.05 2.45
N ASP A 247 -15.88 14.54 1.92
CA ASP A 247 -16.95 15.19 2.72
C ASP A 247 -17.58 14.24 3.78
N ARG A 248 -17.45 12.91 3.59
CA ARG A 248 -17.96 11.91 4.54
C ARG A 248 -16.96 11.52 5.62
N VAL A 249 -15.67 11.73 5.39
CA VAL A 249 -14.61 11.29 6.30
C VAL A 249 -13.96 12.47 7.06
N SER A 250 -14.32 13.70 6.68
CA SER A 250 -13.96 14.95 7.38
C SER A 250 -14.82 15.13 8.62
#